data_e75273466b9071344f6c74fdb4d4eb78
#
_entry.id   e75273466b9071344f6c74fdb4d4eb78
#
_cell.length_a   1.000
_cell.length_b   1.000
_cell.length_c   1.000
_cell.angle_alpha   90.00
_cell.angle_beta   90.00
_cell.angle_gamma   90.00
#
_symmetry.space_group_name_H-M   'P 1'
#
loop_
_entity.id
_entity.type
_entity.pdbx_description
1 polymer ?
#
loop_
_entity_poly.entity_id
_entity_poly.type
_entity_poly.pdbx_seq_one_letter_code
_entity_poly.pdbx_strand_id
1 'polypeptide(L)'
;MAPRFLLLLLAACGRIGFGEAPPPDAAPCVAVGHDEDLDGIDDACDVCPQLADAAQLDRDGDRVGDGCDPHPDEPRDQIAAFDPFTSQRSEWTFPGTQPTFTGDSMIADARMRQFRADRAGVPTTDSYTFAVRIGAANPDALRQKQVALYALESDDQVYYCDLDDNANGAFWAQSFTYDAIDFDASDRSDATGPVENGDATMTLDHDLPNNTWSCTTAWPVERAKLTSSIPPVNGGVAIEPNRVSLSAIAVEVEVTSFLHIHSN
;
A
#
# COMPACT_ATOMS: atom_id res chain seq x y z
N MET A 1 -3.65 69.79 37.12
CA MET A 1 -2.80 68.71 36.47
C MET A 1 -3.56 67.44 36.58
N ALA A 2 -4.16 66.97 35.47
CA ALA A 2 -4.92 65.75 35.47
C ALA A 2 -4.12 64.65 34.69
N PRO A 3 -3.98 63.40 35.18
CA PRO A 3 -3.28 62.36 34.47
C PRO A 3 -4.14 61.79 33.37
N ARG A 4 -3.59 61.74 32.15
CA ARG A 4 -4.16 61.06 31.00
C ARG A 4 -3.88 59.56 31.13
N PHE A 5 -4.94 58.74 31.32
CA PHE A 5 -4.88 57.31 31.18
C PHE A 5 -4.90 56.95 29.69
N LEU A 6 -3.81 56.32 29.24
CA LEU A 6 -3.67 55.78 27.90
C LEU A 6 -4.24 54.35 27.93
N LEU A 7 -5.41 54.15 27.28
CA LEU A 7 -6.02 52.81 27.10
C LEU A 7 -5.33 52.15 25.91
N LEU A 8 -4.50 51.14 26.21
CA LEU A 8 -3.97 50.24 25.19
C LEU A 8 -5.05 49.19 24.81
N LEU A 9 -5.64 49.36 23.65
CA LEU A 9 -6.47 48.32 23.00
C LEU A 9 -5.56 47.26 22.42
N LEU A 10 -5.48 46.09 23.08
CA LEU A 10 -4.90 44.88 22.50
C LEU A 10 -5.91 44.30 21.51
N ALA A 11 -5.65 44.49 20.21
CA ALA A 11 -6.34 43.79 19.14
C ALA A 11 -5.85 42.34 19.17
N ALA A 12 -6.62 41.43 19.75
CA ALA A 12 -6.44 40.00 19.57
C ALA A 12 -6.91 39.63 18.18
N CYS A 13 -6.00 39.51 17.22
CA CYS A 13 -6.23 38.81 15.96
C CYS A 13 -6.41 37.31 16.26
N GLY A 14 -7.62 36.90 16.58
CA GLY A 14 -8.00 35.51 16.58
C GLY A 14 -7.96 35.04 15.11
N ARG A 15 -7.05 34.15 14.80
CA ARG A 15 -7.11 33.36 13.56
C ARG A 15 -8.37 32.49 13.66
N ILE A 16 -9.43 32.91 13.00
CA ILE A 16 -10.56 32.03 12.72
C ILE A 16 -10.05 31.13 11.61
N GLY A 17 -9.71 29.88 11.94
CA GLY A 17 -9.48 28.84 10.96
C GLY A 17 -10.81 28.59 10.24
N PHE A 18 -10.94 29.09 9.04
CA PHE A 18 -11.94 28.60 8.11
C PHE A 18 -11.42 27.24 7.65
N GLY A 19 -11.86 26.16 8.31
CA GLY A 19 -11.83 24.86 7.66
C GLY A 19 -12.63 25.02 6.38
N GLU A 20 -12.07 24.72 5.23
CA GLU A 20 -12.82 24.64 4.00
C GLU A 20 -13.97 23.68 4.23
N ALA A 21 -15.18 24.18 4.00
CA ALA A 21 -16.36 23.31 4.04
C ALA A 21 -16.21 22.30 2.90
N PRO A 22 -16.47 21.01 3.12
CA PRO A 22 -16.44 20.04 2.04
C PRO A 22 -17.33 20.51 0.89
N PRO A 23 -16.96 20.22 -0.37
CA PRO A 23 -17.72 20.63 -1.52
C PRO A 23 -19.17 20.15 -1.37
N PRO A 24 -20.17 20.97 -1.76
CA PRO A 24 -21.59 20.72 -1.48
C PRO A 24 -22.16 19.44 -2.14
N ASP A 25 -21.41 18.77 -2.99
CA ASP A 25 -21.83 17.61 -3.77
C ASP A 25 -21.27 16.28 -3.22
N ALA A 26 -20.46 16.30 -2.17
CA ALA A 26 -20.00 15.08 -1.55
C ALA A 26 -21.17 14.42 -0.81
N ALA A 27 -21.60 13.25 -1.28
CA ALA A 27 -22.51 12.43 -0.49
C ALA A 27 -21.86 12.18 0.88
N PRO A 28 -22.61 12.35 1.98
CA PRO A 28 -22.05 12.09 3.30
C PRO A 28 -21.54 10.65 3.34
N CYS A 29 -20.31 10.44 3.75
CA CYS A 29 -19.79 9.12 3.98
C CYS A 29 -20.63 8.42 5.06
N VAL A 30 -20.78 7.13 4.94
CA VAL A 30 -21.48 6.31 5.93
C VAL A 30 -20.47 5.43 6.61
N ALA A 31 -20.16 5.77 7.85
CA ALA A 31 -19.23 5.00 8.67
C ALA A 31 -19.65 3.52 8.75
N VAL A 32 -18.69 2.62 8.63
CA VAL A 32 -18.89 1.16 8.71
C VAL A 32 -18.47 0.60 10.06
N GLY A 33 -17.83 1.42 10.91
CA GLY A 33 -17.42 1.08 12.27
C GLY A 33 -16.07 0.41 12.36
N HIS A 34 -15.21 0.61 11.35
CA HIS A 34 -13.83 0.16 11.33
C HIS A 34 -12.89 1.35 11.04
N ASP A 35 -11.73 1.38 11.67
CA ASP A 35 -10.69 2.40 11.58
C ASP A 35 -9.35 1.66 11.60
N GLU A 36 -8.82 1.31 10.41
CA GLU A 36 -7.67 0.42 10.23
C GLU A 36 -6.39 1.01 10.80
N ASP A 37 -6.15 2.31 10.58
CA ASP A 37 -4.91 2.97 10.95
C ASP A 37 -4.98 3.73 12.29
N LEU A 38 -6.16 3.72 12.93
CA LEU A 38 -6.43 4.26 14.26
C LEU A 38 -6.23 5.79 14.37
N ASP A 39 -6.50 6.52 13.30
CA ASP A 39 -6.40 7.99 13.31
C ASP A 39 -7.69 8.69 13.79
N GLY A 40 -8.77 7.94 13.98
CA GLY A 40 -10.06 8.38 14.45
C GLY A 40 -11.07 8.66 13.33
N ILE A 41 -10.73 8.38 12.08
CA ILE A 41 -11.61 8.46 10.92
C ILE A 41 -11.98 7.03 10.51
N ASP A 42 -13.27 6.80 10.25
CA ASP A 42 -13.75 5.50 9.79
C ASP A 42 -13.28 5.23 8.34
N ASP A 43 -12.84 4.01 8.03
CA ASP A 43 -12.30 3.63 6.71
C ASP A 43 -13.14 4.10 5.53
N ALA A 44 -14.47 4.08 5.67
CA ALA A 44 -15.37 4.49 4.59
C ALA A 44 -15.36 6.01 4.36
N CYS A 45 -14.80 6.76 5.29
CA CYS A 45 -14.77 8.23 5.30
C CYS A 45 -13.36 8.77 5.16
N ASP A 46 -12.38 7.90 5.22
CA ASP A 46 -10.97 8.22 5.21
C ASP A 46 -10.44 8.34 3.78
N VAL A 47 -9.70 9.40 3.50
CA VAL A 47 -9.05 9.61 2.20
C VAL A 47 -7.79 8.76 2.03
N CYS A 48 -7.24 8.20 3.13
CA CYS A 48 -6.10 7.27 3.14
C CYS A 48 -6.28 6.16 4.19
N PRO A 49 -7.24 5.23 4.08
CA PRO A 49 -7.71 4.37 5.15
C PRO A 49 -6.69 3.35 5.71
N GLN A 50 -5.44 3.41 5.30
CA GLN A 50 -4.33 2.59 5.80
C GLN A 50 -3.15 3.41 6.31
N LEU A 51 -3.27 4.75 6.33
CA LEU A 51 -2.18 5.66 6.69
C LEU A 51 -2.71 6.77 7.60
N ALA A 52 -2.45 6.67 8.89
CA ALA A 52 -2.94 7.61 9.89
C ALA A 52 -2.69 9.07 9.52
N ASP A 53 -3.74 9.77 9.12
CA ASP A 53 -3.77 11.20 8.78
C ASP A 53 -5.07 11.85 9.22
N ALA A 54 -5.23 12.09 10.51
CA ALA A 54 -6.40 12.76 11.07
C ALA A 54 -6.63 14.19 10.51
N ALA A 55 -5.69 14.72 9.73
CA ALA A 55 -5.84 16.02 9.06
C ALA A 55 -6.56 15.90 7.72
N GLN A 56 -6.63 14.70 7.16
CA GLN A 56 -7.32 14.38 5.91
C GLN A 56 -6.92 15.32 4.78
N LEU A 57 -5.59 15.47 4.59
CA LEU A 57 -5.04 16.36 3.57
C LEU A 57 -5.26 15.76 2.18
N ASP A 58 -5.95 16.49 1.34
CA ASP A 58 -6.27 16.18 -0.05
C ASP A 58 -6.17 17.49 -0.84
N ARG A 59 -5.04 17.72 -1.47
CA ARG A 59 -4.67 19.01 -2.05
C ARG A 59 -5.39 19.29 -3.35
N ASP A 60 -5.60 18.29 -4.17
CA ASP A 60 -6.23 18.43 -5.47
C ASP A 60 -7.75 18.15 -5.45
N GLY A 61 -8.25 17.56 -4.37
CA GLY A 61 -9.68 17.43 -4.07
C GLY A 61 -10.36 16.25 -4.75
N ASP A 62 -9.62 15.19 -5.10
CA ASP A 62 -10.18 13.99 -5.75
C ASP A 62 -10.62 12.88 -4.79
N ARG A 63 -10.39 13.06 -3.46
CA ARG A 63 -10.71 12.18 -2.35
C ARG A 63 -9.74 11.02 -2.14
N VAL A 64 -8.57 11.12 -2.70
CA VAL A 64 -7.40 10.35 -2.29
C VAL A 64 -6.48 11.30 -1.54
N GLY A 65 -6.10 10.96 -0.33
CA GLY A 65 -5.30 11.86 0.52
C GLY A 65 -3.86 11.94 0.06
N ASP A 66 -3.24 13.12 0.21
CA ASP A 66 -1.85 13.42 -0.19
C ASP A 66 -0.84 12.33 0.22
N GLY A 67 -1.11 11.60 1.31
CA GLY A 67 -0.21 10.60 1.87
C GLY A 67 -0.19 9.26 1.14
N CYS A 68 -1.28 8.90 0.48
CA CYS A 68 -1.46 7.65 -0.26
C CYS A 68 -1.72 7.86 -1.76
N ASP A 69 -1.86 9.12 -2.17
CA ASP A 69 -2.15 9.51 -3.54
C ASP A 69 -0.91 9.37 -4.43
N PRO A 70 -1.00 8.62 -5.55
CA PRO A 70 0.05 8.57 -6.56
C PRO A 70 0.31 9.92 -7.23
N HIS A 71 -0.72 10.79 -7.35
CA HIS A 71 -0.66 12.06 -8.06
C HIS A 71 -1.24 13.24 -7.26
N PRO A 72 -0.68 13.61 -6.11
CA PRO A 72 -1.30 14.51 -5.12
C PRO A 72 -1.47 15.97 -5.55
N ASP A 73 -1.16 16.30 -6.78
CA ASP A 73 -1.34 17.61 -7.41
C ASP A 73 -2.26 17.55 -8.65
N GLU A 74 -2.81 16.37 -9.00
CA GLU A 74 -3.60 16.13 -10.21
C GLU A 74 -4.89 15.34 -9.88
N PRO A 75 -6.09 15.95 -9.90
CA PRO A 75 -7.33 15.34 -9.43
C PRO A 75 -7.84 14.26 -10.40
N ARG A 76 -7.23 13.11 -10.39
CA ARG A 76 -7.49 12.00 -11.30
C ARG A 76 -7.61 10.64 -10.63
N ASP A 77 -7.31 10.57 -9.34
CA ASP A 77 -7.26 9.33 -8.59
C ASP A 77 -8.58 9.07 -7.84
N GLN A 78 -8.85 7.83 -7.53
CA GLN A 78 -9.97 7.44 -6.70
C GLN A 78 -9.66 6.14 -5.97
N ILE A 79 -10.09 6.00 -4.74
CA ILE A 79 -10.07 4.73 -4.03
C ILE A 79 -11.07 3.79 -4.71
N ALA A 80 -10.55 2.83 -5.48
CA ALA A 80 -11.34 1.83 -6.18
C ALA A 80 -11.75 0.67 -5.27
N ALA A 81 -10.91 0.35 -4.28
CA ALA A 81 -11.23 -0.62 -3.25
C ALA A 81 -10.33 -0.44 -2.02
N PHE A 82 -10.93 -0.66 -0.87
CA PHE A 82 -10.23 -0.88 0.39
C PHE A 82 -10.75 -2.15 1.05
N ASP A 83 -9.85 -2.99 1.57
CA ASP A 83 -10.20 -4.22 2.30
C ASP A 83 -9.31 -4.37 3.53
N PRO A 84 -9.85 -4.16 4.74
CA PRO A 84 -9.14 -4.37 6.00
C PRO A 84 -9.07 -5.84 6.41
N PHE A 85 -9.46 -6.78 5.55
CA PHE A 85 -9.44 -8.23 5.80
C PHE A 85 -10.12 -8.68 7.10
N THR A 86 -11.13 -7.97 7.55
CA THR A 86 -11.92 -8.34 8.73
C THR A 86 -12.68 -9.66 8.55
N SER A 87 -12.97 -10.01 7.30
CA SER A 87 -13.63 -11.25 6.90
C SER A 87 -13.31 -11.64 5.47
N GLN A 88 -13.54 -12.90 5.14
CA GLN A 88 -13.37 -13.35 3.75
C GLN A 88 -14.41 -12.69 2.83
N ARG A 89 -13.92 -12.10 1.74
CA ARG A 89 -14.74 -11.53 0.66
C ARG A 89 -14.63 -12.37 -0.62
N SER A 90 -15.65 -12.33 -1.46
CA SER A 90 -15.74 -13.14 -2.69
C SER A 90 -14.76 -12.73 -3.79
N GLU A 91 -14.25 -11.50 -3.71
CA GLU A 91 -13.26 -10.92 -4.64
C GLU A 91 -11.90 -11.57 -4.52
N TRP A 92 -11.64 -12.23 -3.38
CA TRP A 92 -10.37 -12.89 -3.11
C TRP A 92 -10.46 -14.40 -3.29
N THR A 93 -9.44 -14.96 -3.92
CA THR A 93 -9.21 -16.39 -3.97
C THR A 93 -7.87 -16.74 -3.34
N PHE A 94 -7.81 -17.89 -2.65
CA PHE A 94 -6.63 -18.30 -1.90
C PHE A 94 -6.14 -19.67 -2.39
N PRO A 95 -5.40 -19.72 -3.51
CA PRO A 95 -4.80 -20.96 -3.97
C PRO A 95 -3.65 -21.37 -3.02
N GLY A 96 -3.75 -22.56 -2.42
CA GLY A 96 -2.74 -23.08 -1.50
C GLY A 96 -3.14 -23.02 -0.03
N THR A 97 -2.32 -22.38 0.81
CA THR A 97 -2.63 -22.22 2.26
C THR A 97 -3.86 -21.35 2.44
N GLN A 98 -4.83 -21.84 3.21
CA GLN A 98 -6.02 -21.05 3.53
C GLN A 98 -5.71 -20.11 4.70
N PRO A 99 -6.06 -18.82 4.62
CA PRO A 99 -5.89 -17.91 5.74
C PRO A 99 -6.96 -18.09 6.81
N THR A 100 -6.68 -17.50 7.96
CA THR A 100 -7.64 -17.32 9.05
C THR A 100 -7.94 -15.82 9.21
N PHE A 101 -9.23 -15.48 9.27
CA PHE A 101 -9.67 -14.11 9.51
C PHE A 101 -9.91 -13.92 11.01
N THR A 102 -9.34 -12.86 11.57
CA THR A 102 -9.42 -12.58 13.03
C THR A 102 -10.55 -11.61 13.39
N GLY A 103 -11.14 -10.95 12.39
CA GLY A 103 -12.07 -9.84 12.56
C GLY A 103 -11.41 -8.47 12.47
N ASP A 104 -10.07 -8.47 12.32
CA ASP A 104 -9.23 -7.26 12.24
C ASP A 104 -8.10 -7.45 11.21
N SER A 105 -7.84 -8.67 10.78
CA SER A 105 -6.79 -9.01 9.81
C SER A 105 -6.99 -10.41 9.24
N MET A 106 -6.16 -10.74 8.26
CA MET A 106 -6.03 -12.05 7.67
C MET A 106 -4.64 -12.63 7.98
N ILE A 107 -4.56 -13.78 8.64
CA ILE A 107 -3.31 -14.47 8.99
C ILE A 107 -3.13 -15.70 8.12
N ALA A 108 -1.95 -15.83 7.50
CA ALA A 108 -1.57 -17.02 6.74
C ALA A 108 -0.22 -17.57 7.22
N ASP A 109 -0.23 -18.85 7.66
CA ASP A 109 1.00 -19.58 8.00
C ASP A 109 1.59 -20.23 6.74
N ALA A 110 2.49 -19.50 6.09
CA ALA A 110 3.20 -19.96 4.90
C ALA A 110 4.58 -20.60 5.20
N ARG A 111 4.91 -20.87 6.49
CA ARG A 111 6.22 -21.42 6.88
C ARG A 111 6.54 -22.75 6.22
N MET A 112 5.54 -23.58 6.01
CA MET A 112 5.71 -24.92 5.40
C MET A 112 5.17 -25.02 3.97
N ARG A 113 4.33 -24.07 3.57
CA ARG A 113 3.66 -24.04 2.27
C ARG A 113 3.57 -22.61 1.78
N GLN A 114 3.43 -22.44 0.47
CA GLN A 114 3.14 -21.13 -0.10
C GLN A 114 1.72 -20.68 0.27
N PHE A 115 1.60 -19.41 0.63
CA PHE A 115 0.34 -18.67 0.66
C PHE A 115 0.24 -17.79 -0.57
N ARG A 116 -0.98 -17.59 -1.07
CA ARG A 116 -1.28 -16.63 -2.12
C ARG A 116 -2.70 -16.12 -1.93
N ALA A 117 -2.86 -14.83 -2.07
CA ALA A 117 -4.15 -14.14 -2.14
C ALA A 117 -4.25 -13.44 -3.49
N ASP A 118 -5.21 -13.83 -4.31
CA ASP A 118 -5.42 -13.31 -5.66
C ASP A 118 -6.72 -12.51 -5.74
N ARG A 119 -6.66 -11.32 -6.35
CA ARG A 119 -7.81 -10.50 -6.72
C ARG A 119 -7.80 -10.27 -8.23
N ALA A 120 -8.83 -10.74 -8.91
CA ALA A 120 -8.99 -10.56 -10.35
C ALA A 120 -9.80 -9.31 -10.69
N GLY A 121 -9.74 -8.90 -11.96
CA GLY A 121 -10.53 -7.79 -12.49
C GLY A 121 -9.99 -6.42 -12.11
N VAL A 122 -8.70 -6.31 -11.87
CA VAL A 122 -8.01 -5.04 -11.59
C VAL A 122 -7.46 -4.45 -12.89
N PRO A 123 -7.66 -3.15 -13.16
CA PRO A 123 -7.15 -2.48 -14.36
C PRO A 123 -5.63 -2.28 -14.34
N THR A 124 -5.06 -1.97 -15.49
CA THR A 124 -3.61 -1.80 -15.69
C THR A 124 -3.06 -0.46 -15.21
N THR A 125 -3.93 0.49 -14.84
CA THR A 125 -3.56 1.91 -14.63
C THR A 125 -3.52 2.31 -13.16
N ASP A 126 -3.27 1.34 -12.30
CA ASP A 126 -3.64 1.47 -10.91
C ASP A 126 -2.44 1.30 -9.97
N SER A 127 -2.60 1.82 -8.77
CA SER A 127 -1.70 1.61 -7.63
C SER A 127 -2.30 0.59 -6.65
N TYR A 128 -1.49 -0.33 -6.17
CA TYR A 128 -1.88 -1.39 -5.25
C TYR A 128 -0.97 -1.38 -4.04
N THR A 129 -1.55 -1.27 -2.86
CA THR A 129 -0.79 -1.31 -1.60
C THR A 129 -1.32 -2.38 -0.68
N PHE A 130 -0.43 -3.20 -0.15
CA PHE A 130 -0.70 -4.10 0.97
C PHE A 130 0.04 -3.63 2.22
N ALA A 131 -0.68 -3.55 3.33
CA ALA A 131 -0.09 -3.46 4.65
C ALA A 131 0.01 -4.87 5.24
N VAL A 132 1.20 -5.24 5.68
CA VAL A 132 1.49 -6.60 6.17
C VAL A 132 2.36 -6.55 7.41
N ARG A 133 2.14 -7.51 8.31
CA ARG A 133 3.09 -7.84 9.38
C ARG A 133 3.75 -9.16 9.05
N ILE A 134 5.06 -9.15 8.96
CA ILE A 134 5.85 -10.37 8.72
C ILE A 134 6.12 -11.00 10.08
N GLY A 135 5.54 -12.16 10.28
CA GLY A 135 5.70 -12.94 11.50
C GLY A 135 6.95 -13.82 11.49
N ALA A 136 6.88 -14.93 12.21
CA ALA A 136 8.00 -15.86 12.34
C ALA A 136 8.33 -16.53 10.99
N ALA A 137 9.60 -16.59 10.66
CA ALA A 137 10.08 -17.37 9.53
C ALA A 137 10.33 -18.83 9.91
N ASN A 138 10.34 -19.71 8.91
CA ASN A 138 10.79 -21.09 9.11
C ASN A 138 12.33 -21.12 9.18
N PRO A 139 12.94 -21.44 10.34
CA PRO A 139 14.40 -21.44 10.51
C PRO A 139 15.10 -22.54 9.69
N ASP A 140 14.37 -23.62 9.36
CA ASP A 140 14.91 -24.77 8.64
C ASP A 140 14.61 -24.70 7.13
N ALA A 141 14.04 -23.60 6.65
CA ALA A 141 13.75 -23.45 5.23
C ALA A 141 15.03 -23.36 4.42
N LEU A 142 15.28 -24.38 3.60
CA LEU A 142 16.26 -24.34 2.52
C LEU A 142 15.77 -23.44 1.36
N ARG A 143 14.55 -22.92 1.50
CA ARG A 143 13.90 -22.03 0.54
C ARG A 143 14.07 -20.59 1.00
N GLN A 144 14.13 -19.73 0.04
CA GLN A 144 13.99 -18.30 0.14
C GLN A 144 12.74 -17.95 0.97
N LYS A 145 12.90 -17.09 1.96
CA LYS A 145 11.78 -16.52 2.70
C LYS A 145 11.35 -15.27 1.94
N GLN A 146 10.08 -15.15 1.63
CA GLN A 146 9.62 -14.12 0.73
C GLN A 146 8.20 -13.67 1.07
N VAL A 147 7.97 -12.37 0.95
CA VAL A 147 6.64 -11.77 0.80
C VAL A 147 6.68 -10.94 -0.46
N ALA A 148 5.76 -11.18 -1.39
CA ALA A 148 5.77 -10.53 -2.70
C ALA A 148 4.39 -10.07 -3.12
N LEU A 149 4.34 -8.86 -3.67
CA LEU A 149 3.18 -8.27 -4.34
C LEU A 149 3.38 -8.37 -5.85
N TYR A 150 2.37 -8.86 -6.54
CA TYR A 150 2.40 -9.07 -7.98
C TYR A 150 1.26 -8.33 -8.67
N ALA A 151 1.53 -7.78 -9.84
CA ALA A 151 0.53 -7.44 -10.85
C ALA A 151 0.74 -8.37 -12.06
N LEU A 152 -0.28 -9.14 -12.41
CA LEU A 152 -0.15 -10.25 -13.34
C LEU A 152 -1.12 -10.12 -14.52
N GLU A 153 -0.63 -10.33 -15.74
CA GLU A 153 -1.44 -10.66 -16.90
C GLU A 153 -1.65 -12.18 -17.00
N SER A 154 -0.60 -12.94 -16.74
CA SER A 154 -0.60 -14.40 -16.63
C SER A 154 0.42 -14.84 -15.59
N ASP A 155 0.50 -16.12 -15.27
CA ASP A 155 1.49 -16.60 -14.30
C ASP A 155 2.94 -16.49 -14.83
N ASP A 156 3.11 -16.25 -16.15
CA ASP A 156 4.40 -16.09 -16.84
C ASP A 156 4.71 -14.61 -17.18
N GLN A 157 3.77 -13.70 -16.93
CA GLN A 157 3.92 -12.27 -17.23
C GLN A 157 3.50 -11.45 -16.03
N VAL A 158 4.49 -10.98 -15.28
CA VAL A 158 4.28 -10.34 -14.00
C VAL A 158 5.20 -9.14 -13.79
N TYR A 159 4.66 -8.10 -13.17
CA TYR A 159 5.45 -7.14 -12.40
C TYR A 159 5.38 -7.53 -10.95
N TYR A 160 6.47 -7.53 -10.23
CA TYR A 160 6.42 -7.81 -8.82
C TYR A 160 7.42 -7.01 -7.99
N CYS A 161 7.07 -6.87 -6.75
CA CYS A 161 7.75 -6.19 -5.71
C CYS A 161 7.87 -7.15 -4.55
N ASP A 162 9.06 -7.47 -4.09
CA ASP A 162 9.20 -8.41 -3.01
C ASP A 162 10.14 -7.96 -1.87
N LEU A 163 9.88 -8.57 -0.73
CA LEU A 163 10.76 -8.61 0.42
C LEU A 163 11.28 -10.04 0.48
N ASP A 164 12.56 -10.21 0.26
CA ASP A 164 13.20 -11.50 0.12
C ASP A 164 14.38 -11.64 1.09
N ASP A 165 14.55 -12.83 1.64
CA ASP A 165 15.71 -13.20 2.43
C ASP A 165 16.79 -13.76 1.50
N ASN A 166 17.88 -13.05 1.38
CA ASN A 166 19.07 -13.68 0.84
C ASN A 166 19.58 -14.78 1.81
N ALA A 167 20.32 -15.72 1.31
CA ALA A 167 20.88 -16.84 2.05
C ALA A 167 21.67 -16.47 3.36
N ASN A 168 21.72 -15.19 3.71
CA ASN A 168 22.38 -14.65 4.91
C ASN A 168 21.39 -14.17 5.98
N GLY A 169 20.08 -14.36 5.79
CA GLY A 169 19.06 -14.00 6.76
C GLY A 169 18.71 -12.50 6.82
N ALA A 170 19.07 -11.75 5.80
CA ALA A 170 18.64 -10.36 5.64
C ALA A 170 17.55 -10.28 4.56
N PHE A 171 16.42 -9.65 4.87
CA PHE A 171 15.40 -9.36 3.87
C PHE A 171 15.84 -8.19 2.98
N TRP A 172 15.50 -8.28 1.72
CA TRP A 172 15.79 -7.30 0.69
C TRP A 172 14.51 -6.87 0.03
N ALA A 173 14.44 -5.63 -0.38
CA ALA A 173 13.41 -5.20 -1.31
C ALA A 173 13.93 -5.33 -2.72
N GLN A 174 13.16 -5.91 -3.59
CA GLN A 174 13.48 -6.08 -5.00
C GLN A 174 12.24 -5.77 -5.84
N SER A 175 12.47 -5.29 -7.04
CA SER A 175 11.44 -5.21 -8.07
C SER A 175 11.90 -5.94 -9.32
N PHE A 176 11.01 -6.70 -9.91
CA PHE A 176 11.29 -7.47 -11.09
C PHE A 176 10.14 -7.43 -12.08
N THR A 177 10.50 -7.57 -13.36
CA THR A 177 9.58 -8.06 -14.36
C THR A 177 9.99 -9.49 -14.74
N TYR A 178 9.03 -10.36 -14.88
CA TYR A 178 9.25 -11.70 -15.39
C TYR A 178 8.37 -11.88 -16.63
N ASP A 179 9.03 -12.24 -17.71
CA ASP A 179 8.45 -12.79 -18.93
C ASP A 179 9.01 -14.20 -19.06
N ALA A 180 8.24 -15.18 -19.50
CA ALA A 180 8.67 -16.56 -19.69
C ALA A 180 9.92 -16.73 -20.60
N ILE A 181 10.34 -15.66 -21.28
CA ILE A 181 11.46 -15.63 -22.21
C ILE A 181 12.69 -14.93 -21.63
N ASP A 182 12.51 -13.91 -20.78
CA ASP A 182 13.60 -13.14 -20.20
C ASP A 182 13.29 -12.68 -18.78
N PHE A 183 14.27 -12.80 -17.90
CA PHE A 183 14.24 -12.29 -16.53
C PHE A 183 15.04 -10.98 -16.49
N ASP A 184 14.35 -9.85 -16.60
CA ASP A 184 14.94 -8.54 -16.41
C ASP A 184 14.81 -8.13 -14.94
N ALA A 185 15.85 -8.40 -14.17
CA ALA A 185 16.01 -7.83 -12.84
C ALA A 185 16.37 -6.36 -12.97
N SER A 186 15.44 -5.46 -12.74
CA SER A 186 15.79 -4.05 -12.77
C SER A 186 16.33 -3.65 -11.46
N ASP A 187 16.04 -3.35 -10.42
CA ASP A 187 16.75 -2.76 -9.31
C ASP A 187 16.65 -3.58 -8.01
N ARG A 188 17.77 -3.64 -7.29
CA ARG A 188 17.86 -4.24 -5.98
C ARG A 188 18.34 -3.20 -4.98
N SER A 189 17.56 -3.01 -3.94
CA SER A 189 17.94 -2.18 -2.82
C SER A 189 18.16 -3.06 -1.59
N ASP A 190 19.36 -3.00 -1.04
CA ASP A 190 19.69 -3.76 0.16
C ASP A 190 19.04 -3.12 1.39
N ALA A 191 18.02 -3.78 1.95
CA ALA A 191 17.53 -3.44 3.27
C ALA A 191 18.51 -3.97 4.32
N THR A 192 18.97 -3.11 5.20
CA THR A 192 19.87 -3.53 6.28
C THR A 192 19.06 -4.05 7.47
N GLY A 193 18.98 -5.36 7.62
CA GLY A 193 18.48 -6.03 8.81
C GLY A 193 17.26 -6.94 8.58
N PRO A 194 16.92 -7.80 9.56
CA PRO A 194 15.80 -8.73 9.44
C PRO A 194 14.46 -7.99 9.44
N VAL A 195 13.56 -8.38 8.54
CA VAL A 195 12.18 -7.86 8.46
C VAL A 195 11.23 -8.69 9.33
N GLU A 196 11.70 -9.83 9.87
CA GLU A 196 10.91 -10.68 10.74
C GLU A 196 10.35 -9.91 11.94
N ASN A 197 9.08 -10.17 12.27
CA ASN A 197 8.32 -9.53 13.34
C ASN A 197 8.21 -8.00 13.17
N GLY A 198 8.04 -7.55 11.96
CA GLY A 198 7.87 -6.14 11.63
C GLY A 198 6.71 -5.88 10.67
N ASP A 199 6.13 -4.70 10.80
CA ASP A 199 5.13 -4.21 9.88
C ASP A 199 5.82 -3.66 8.63
N ALA A 200 5.17 -3.81 7.47
CA ALA A 200 5.64 -3.26 6.21
C ALA A 200 4.44 -2.88 5.33
N THR A 201 4.63 -1.86 4.51
CA THR A 201 3.74 -1.58 3.38
C THR A 201 4.48 -1.88 2.09
N MET A 202 3.77 -2.47 1.15
CA MET A 202 4.29 -2.81 -0.19
C MET A 202 3.36 -2.19 -1.21
N THR A 203 3.88 -1.28 -2.02
CA THR A 203 3.12 -0.60 -3.06
C THR A 203 3.71 -0.93 -4.43
N LEU A 204 2.87 -1.33 -5.34
CA LEU A 204 3.17 -1.44 -6.76
C LEU A 204 2.33 -0.42 -7.50
N ASP A 205 2.99 0.50 -8.18
CA ASP A 205 2.39 1.64 -8.85
C ASP A 205 2.78 1.69 -10.33
N HIS A 206 1.82 2.02 -11.20
CA HIS A 206 2.02 2.12 -12.64
C HIS A 206 1.91 3.56 -13.11
N ASP A 207 3.04 4.16 -13.46
CA ASP A 207 3.10 5.47 -14.12
C ASP A 207 2.81 5.33 -15.64
N LEU A 208 1.56 5.52 -16.03
CA LEU A 208 1.10 5.41 -17.40
C LEU A 208 1.83 6.32 -18.40
N PRO A 209 2.06 7.62 -18.14
CA PRO A 209 2.75 8.51 -19.06
C PRO A 209 4.11 7.98 -19.51
N ASN A 210 4.82 7.33 -18.60
CA ASN A 210 6.14 6.79 -18.83
C ASN A 210 6.14 5.27 -19.07
N ASN A 211 4.98 4.61 -18.87
CA ASN A 211 4.83 3.15 -18.89
C ASN A 211 5.89 2.46 -18.01
N THR A 212 6.04 2.96 -16.79
CA THR A 212 6.99 2.43 -15.82
C THR A 212 6.24 1.94 -14.58
N TRP A 213 6.69 0.81 -14.03
CA TRP A 213 6.21 0.30 -12.77
C TRP A 213 7.20 0.65 -11.67
N SER A 214 6.72 1.13 -10.57
CA SER A 214 7.53 1.36 -9.37
C SER A 214 7.10 0.43 -8.24
N CYS A 215 8.09 -0.08 -7.54
CA CYS A 215 7.92 -0.84 -6.32
C CYS A 215 8.40 0.00 -5.14
N THR A 216 7.52 0.22 -4.19
CA THR A 216 7.87 0.89 -2.94
C THR A 216 7.61 -0.04 -1.78
N THR A 217 8.62 -0.25 -0.94
CA THR A 217 8.45 -0.93 0.34
C THR A 217 8.84 0.02 1.46
N ALA A 218 7.97 0.17 2.46
CA ALA A 218 8.21 1.01 3.61
C ALA A 218 8.06 0.19 4.89
N TRP A 219 8.95 0.45 5.86
CA TRP A 219 8.90 -0.12 7.20
C TRP A 219 8.64 0.98 8.22
N PRO A 220 7.90 0.72 9.28
CA PRO A 220 7.81 1.66 10.38
C PRO A 220 9.15 1.78 11.10
N VAL A 221 9.45 2.97 11.55
CA VAL A 221 10.57 3.33 12.43
C VAL A 221 11.97 2.99 11.89
N GLU A 222 12.69 4.02 11.41
CA GLU A 222 14.12 4.03 11.05
C GLU A 222 14.53 3.21 9.82
N ARG A 223 13.61 2.68 9.04
CA ARG A 223 13.95 1.93 7.84
C ARG A 223 13.64 2.72 6.58
N ALA A 224 14.53 2.64 5.63
CA ALA A 224 14.43 3.40 4.41
C ALA A 224 13.23 2.95 3.55
N LYS A 225 12.51 3.91 3.01
CA LYS A 225 11.62 3.67 1.89
C LYS A 225 12.51 3.32 0.70
N LEU A 226 12.30 2.15 0.12
CA LEU A 226 12.99 1.71 -1.07
C LEU A 226 12.03 1.83 -2.24
N THR A 227 12.47 2.49 -3.29
CA THR A 227 11.71 2.64 -4.53
C THR A 227 12.61 2.25 -5.68
N SER A 228 12.14 1.37 -6.54
CA SER A 228 12.80 1.03 -7.78
C SER A 228 11.81 1.11 -8.94
N SER A 229 12.28 1.53 -10.10
CA SER A 229 11.46 1.63 -11.31
C SER A 229 11.76 0.45 -12.23
N ILE A 230 10.71 -0.16 -12.74
CA ILE A 230 10.80 -1.30 -13.65
C ILE A 230 10.53 -0.79 -15.06
N PRO A 231 11.49 -0.84 -15.99
CA PRO A 231 11.24 -0.46 -17.37
C PRO A 231 10.27 -1.43 -18.03
N PRO A 232 9.58 -1.01 -19.10
CA PRO A 232 8.72 -1.91 -19.85
C PRO A 232 9.53 -3.10 -20.38
N VAL A 233 8.93 -4.29 -20.28
CA VAL A 233 9.56 -5.56 -20.66
C VAL A 233 9.81 -5.64 -22.15
N ASN A 234 10.88 -6.30 -22.51
CA ASN A 234 11.32 -6.79 -23.82
C ASN A 234 10.55 -6.35 -25.07
N GLY A 235 11.18 -5.54 -25.88
CA GLY A 235 10.68 -5.15 -27.18
C GLY A 235 9.51 -4.16 -27.15
N GLY A 236 9.20 -3.58 -26.00
CA GLY A 236 8.17 -2.55 -25.86
C GLY A 236 6.74 -3.07 -25.80
N VAL A 237 6.54 -4.36 -25.55
CA VAL A 237 5.21 -4.90 -25.25
C VAL A 237 4.96 -4.72 -23.77
N ALA A 238 4.03 -3.83 -23.42
CA ALA A 238 3.58 -3.68 -22.04
C ALA A 238 2.80 -4.93 -21.61
N ILE A 239 3.06 -5.40 -20.39
CA ILE A 239 2.18 -6.35 -19.73
C ILE A 239 0.93 -5.58 -19.33
N GLU A 240 -0.25 -6.16 -19.57
CA GLU A 240 -1.53 -5.59 -19.13
C GLU A 240 -2.09 -6.41 -17.97
N PRO A 241 -1.70 -6.11 -16.71
CA PRO A 241 -2.19 -6.86 -15.56
C PRO A 241 -3.71 -6.81 -15.46
N ASN A 242 -4.28 -7.94 -15.12
CA ASN A 242 -5.72 -8.07 -14.85
C ASN A 242 -5.99 -8.69 -13.46
N ARG A 243 -4.94 -8.92 -12.70
CA ARG A 243 -4.96 -9.55 -11.39
C ARG A 243 -3.83 -8.98 -10.52
N VAL A 244 -4.13 -8.69 -9.28
CA VAL A 244 -3.15 -8.41 -8.24
C VAL A 244 -3.07 -9.60 -7.28
N SER A 245 -1.88 -9.87 -6.74
CA SER A 245 -1.65 -11.03 -5.90
C SER A 245 -0.64 -10.71 -4.80
N LEU A 246 -0.92 -11.13 -3.58
CA LEU A 246 0.07 -11.19 -2.50
C LEU A 246 0.47 -12.65 -2.28
N SER A 247 1.76 -12.91 -2.17
CA SER A 247 2.32 -14.24 -1.90
C SER A 247 3.25 -14.20 -0.69
N ALA A 248 3.26 -15.28 0.07
CA ALA A 248 4.25 -15.50 1.14
C ALA A 248 4.82 -16.92 1.05
N ILE A 249 6.13 -17.04 1.29
CA ILE A 249 6.88 -18.30 1.27
C ILE A 249 7.79 -18.37 2.49
N ALA A 250 7.74 -19.48 3.22
CA ALA A 250 8.56 -19.77 4.37
C ALA A 250 8.47 -18.79 5.56
N VAL A 251 7.43 -17.96 5.58
CA VAL A 251 7.12 -17.01 6.66
C VAL A 251 5.65 -17.11 7.05
N GLU A 252 5.32 -16.67 8.25
CA GLU A 252 3.96 -16.31 8.62
C GLU A 252 3.72 -14.86 8.19
N VAL A 253 2.57 -14.57 7.61
CA VAL A 253 2.18 -13.21 7.25
C VAL A 253 0.80 -12.90 7.82
N GLU A 254 0.67 -11.75 8.44
CA GLU A 254 -0.59 -11.10 8.76
C GLU A 254 -0.80 -9.98 7.77
N VAL A 255 -1.92 -9.98 7.07
CA VAL A 255 -2.30 -8.92 6.12
C VAL A 255 -3.36 -8.10 6.80
N THR A 256 -3.06 -6.83 7.04
CA THR A 256 -3.97 -5.93 7.76
C THR A 256 -4.85 -5.17 6.79
N SER A 257 -4.32 -4.75 5.64
CA SER A 257 -5.15 -4.07 4.65
C SER A 257 -4.65 -4.21 3.21
N PHE A 258 -5.56 -3.92 2.30
CA PHE A 258 -5.32 -3.74 0.86
C PHE A 258 -5.99 -2.46 0.39
N LEU A 259 -5.22 -1.58 -0.25
CA LEU A 259 -5.71 -0.37 -0.91
C LEU A 259 -5.46 -0.46 -2.41
N HIS A 260 -6.48 -0.15 -3.19
CA HIS A 260 -6.43 -0.05 -4.64
C HIS A 260 -6.87 1.36 -5.04
N ILE A 261 -5.98 2.09 -5.68
CA ILE A 261 -6.24 3.41 -6.24
C ILE A 261 -6.24 3.29 -7.75
N HIS A 262 -7.30 3.76 -8.37
CA HIS A 262 -7.46 3.82 -9.82
C HIS A 262 -7.17 5.24 -10.30
N SER A 263 -6.33 5.37 -11.33
CA SER A 263 -5.99 6.63 -11.98
C SER A 263 -6.64 6.75 -13.35
N ASN A 264 -7.31 7.87 -13.63
CA ASN A 264 -8.00 8.16 -14.90
C ASN A 264 -7.13 8.90 -15.92
#